data_b819e25c0e28380c68ef0a502289cd14
#
_entry.id   b819e25c0e28380c68ef0a502289cd14
#
_cell.length_a   1.000
_cell.length_b   1.000
_cell.length_c   1.000
_cell.angle_alpha   90.00
_cell.angle_beta   90.00
_cell.angle_gamma   90.00
#
_symmetry.space_group_name_H-M   'P 1'
#
loop_
_entity.id
_entity.type
_entity.pdbx_description
1 polymer ?
#
loop_
_entity_poly.entity_id
_entity_poly.type
_entity_poly.pdbx_seq_one_letter_code
_entity_poly.pdbx_strand_id
1 'polypeptide(L)'
;MSANTEATGQQPSATYEPTKATRDSAFLKACRREPVPHTPVWFMRQAGRSLPEYHKVREGIAMLDSCMRPDLVAEITMQPVRRHDVDAAIYFSDIVVPLKAIGIDLDIKPGVGPVIANPIRSRADLAQLRDLTPEDVWYVTEAMGLLTAELGEKPLIGFAGAPFTLASYLVEGGPSRNHEHTKALMYGDPQLWADLLDRLAEITSAFLKVQIEAGASAVQLFDSWVGALAPADYRRSVMPASAKVFESVASYGVPRIHFGVGTGELLGLMGQAGADVVGVDWRVPLDEAARRVGPGKTLQGNFDPAILFSTPEAIETKADEVLDAAAGLEGHIFNLGHGVPPNTDPDALTRLVEYVHTQTAK
;
A
#
# COMPACT_ATOMS: atom_id res chain seq x y z
N MET A 1 3.30 -53.48 -23.36
CA MET A 1 2.17 -52.83 -22.68
C MET A 1 2.70 -51.56 -22.09
N SER A 2 2.50 -50.46 -22.81
CA SER A 2 2.97 -49.13 -22.42
C SER A 2 1.84 -48.45 -21.62
N ALA A 3 2.10 -48.06 -20.39
CA ALA A 3 1.20 -47.25 -19.59
C ALA A 3 1.45 -45.77 -19.90
N ASN A 4 0.51 -45.13 -20.55
CA ASN A 4 0.44 -43.66 -20.67
C ASN A 4 0.05 -43.10 -19.31
N THR A 5 0.92 -42.29 -18.73
CA THR A 5 0.59 -41.43 -17.60
C THR A 5 0.15 -40.08 -18.19
N GLU A 6 -1.17 -39.84 -18.23
CA GLU A 6 -1.73 -38.53 -18.56
C GLU A 6 -1.40 -37.58 -17.42
N ALA A 7 -0.61 -36.56 -17.72
CA ALA A 7 -0.42 -35.42 -16.88
C ALA A 7 -1.72 -34.59 -16.90
N THR A 8 -2.46 -34.58 -15.80
CA THR A 8 -3.59 -33.66 -15.57
C THR A 8 -3.03 -32.24 -15.47
N GLY A 9 -3.09 -31.51 -16.55
CA GLY A 9 -2.83 -30.07 -16.57
C GLY A 9 -3.92 -29.37 -15.72
N GLN A 10 -3.50 -28.84 -14.58
CA GLN A 10 -4.33 -27.87 -13.87
C GLN A 10 -4.56 -26.66 -14.78
N GLN A 11 -5.82 -26.43 -15.14
CA GLN A 11 -6.22 -25.18 -15.78
C GLN A 11 -5.89 -24.02 -14.83
N PRO A 12 -5.35 -22.91 -15.35
CA PRO A 12 -5.15 -21.71 -14.52
C PRO A 12 -6.50 -21.29 -13.95
N SER A 13 -6.55 -21.04 -12.64
CA SER A 13 -7.71 -20.45 -11.98
C SER A 13 -8.10 -19.20 -12.74
N ALA A 14 -9.40 -19.03 -13.03
CA ALA A 14 -9.91 -17.85 -13.70
C ALA A 14 -9.47 -16.61 -12.90
N THR A 15 -8.61 -15.79 -13.49
CA THR A 15 -8.19 -14.50 -12.93
C THR A 15 -9.43 -13.62 -12.81
N TYR A 16 -9.61 -13.01 -11.64
CA TYR A 16 -10.69 -12.03 -11.46
C TYR A 16 -10.49 -10.87 -12.44
N GLU A 17 -11.53 -10.53 -13.19
CA GLU A 17 -11.57 -9.34 -14.01
C GLU A 17 -12.54 -8.32 -13.40
N PRO A 18 -12.09 -7.08 -13.11
CA PRO A 18 -12.98 -6.03 -12.65
C PRO A 18 -14.14 -5.81 -13.61
N THR A 19 -15.34 -5.60 -13.10
CA THR A 19 -16.50 -5.26 -13.93
C THR A 19 -16.25 -3.97 -14.71
N LYS A 20 -17.03 -3.71 -15.75
CA LYS A 20 -16.96 -2.44 -16.49
C LYS A 20 -17.20 -1.26 -15.54
N ALA A 21 -18.17 -1.36 -14.64
CA ALA A 21 -18.50 -0.31 -13.68
C ALA A 21 -17.34 -0.02 -12.74
N THR A 22 -16.68 -1.05 -12.22
CA THR A 22 -15.46 -0.88 -11.39
C THR A 22 -14.35 -0.20 -12.20
N ARG A 23 -14.12 -0.61 -13.47
CA ARG A 23 -13.11 0.02 -14.33
C ARG A 23 -13.41 1.49 -14.63
N ASP A 24 -14.68 1.86 -14.68
CA ASP A 24 -15.17 3.22 -14.94
C ASP A 24 -15.28 4.08 -13.67
N SER A 25 -14.91 3.56 -12.49
CA SER A 25 -14.90 4.31 -11.21
C SER A 25 -13.99 5.54 -11.26
N ALA A 26 -14.36 6.59 -10.51
CA ALA A 26 -13.56 7.83 -10.42
C ALA A 26 -12.10 7.55 -10.05
N PHE A 27 -11.86 6.65 -9.09
CA PHE A 27 -10.52 6.27 -8.65
C PHE A 27 -9.68 5.66 -9.78
N LEU A 28 -10.18 4.65 -10.50
CA LEU A 28 -9.40 4.00 -11.57
C LEU A 28 -9.24 4.92 -12.79
N LYS A 29 -10.21 5.77 -13.10
CA LYS A 29 -10.07 6.82 -14.12
C LYS A 29 -8.97 7.81 -13.76
N ALA A 30 -8.96 8.30 -12.51
CA ALA A 30 -7.89 9.18 -12.04
C ALA A 30 -6.49 8.52 -12.13
N CYS A 31 -6.38 7.23 -11.77
CA CYS A 31 -5.13 6.48 -11.95
C CYS A 31 -4.65 6.48 -13.41
N ARG A 32 -5.57 6.45 -14.37
CA ARG A 32 -5.28 6.46 -15.82
C ARG A 32 -5.23 7.87 -16.43
N ARG A 33 -5.41 8.91 -15.61
CA ARG A 33 -5.47 10.32 -16.05
C ARG A 33 -6.62 10.61 -17.01
N GLU A 34 -7.71 9.89 -16.84
CA GLU A 34 -8.97 10.09 -17.57
C GLU A 34 -9.86 11.11 -16.83
N PRO A 35 -10.77 11.81 -17.53
CA PRO A 35 -11.73 12.70 -16.90
C PRO A 35 -12.57 12.00 -15.84
N VAL A 36 -12.72 12.63 -14.69
CA VAL A 36 -13.48 12.12 -13.55
C VAL A 36 -14.65 13.06 -13.22
N PRO A 37 -15.76 12.54 -12.65
CA PRO A 37 -16.89 13.37 -12.22
C PRO A 37 -16.58 14.24 -11.01
N HIS A 38 -15.67 13.79 -10.15
CA HIS A 38 -15.14 14.47 -8.96
C HIS A 38 -13.75 13.91 -8.66
N THR A 39 -12.96 14.61 -7.87
CA THR A 39 -11.67 14.07 -7.38
C THR A 39 -11.92 12.89 -6.43
N PRO A 40 -11.45 11.68 -6.76
CA PRO A 40 -11.68 10.53 -5.90
C PRO A 40 -10.92 10.63 -4.59
N VAL A 41 -11.55 10.14 -3.51
CA VAL A 41 -11.03 10.18 -2.14
C VAL A 41 -10.94 8.78 -1.56
N TRP A 42 -9.81 8.44 -0.96
CA TRP A 42 -9.66 7.35 0.00
C TRP A 42 -8.55 7.71 0.99
N PHE A 43 -8.45 7.01 2.10
CA PHE A 43 -7.45 7.33 3.12
C PHE A 43 -6.61 6.12 3.48
N MET A 44 -5.30 6.29 3.52
CA MET A 44 -4.40 5.28 4.08
C MET A 44 -4.77 5.03 5.55
N ARG A 45 -4.90 3.74 5.92
CA ARG A 45 -5.38 3.30 7.24
C ARG A 45 -6.82 3.74 7.56
N GLN A 46 -7.66 3.99 6.56
CA GLN A 46 -9.09 4.26 6.75
C GLN A 46 -9.79 3.11 7.49
N ALA A 47 -9.44 1.86 7.18
CA ALA A 47 -9.86 0.69 7.92
C ALA A 47 -9.01 0.58 9.18
N GLY A 48 -9.56 0.91 10.35
CA GLY A 48 -8.78 0.76 11.56
C GLY A 48 -9.05 1.77 12.68
N ARG A 49 -8.01 2.16 13.33
CA ARG A 49 -7.88 2.70 14.68
C ARG A 49 -8.81 3.83 15.08
N SER A 50 -9.28 4.66 14.18
CA SER A 50 -10.19 5.78 14.47
C SER A 50 -11.66 5.34 14.57
N LEU A 51 -12.00 4.14 14.09
CA LEU A 51 -13.37 3.66 14.02
C LEU A 51 -13.79 2.91 15.30
N PRO A 52 -14.87 3.34 15.99
CA PRO A 52 -15.39 2.60 17.15
C PRO A 52 -15.78 1.17 16.83
N GLU A 53 -16.39 0.93 15.66
CA GLU A 53 -16.73 -0.41 15.17
C GLU A 53 -15.51 -1.31 14.96
N TYR A 54 -14.38 -0.76 14.54
CA TYR A 54 -13.12 -1.50 14.46
C TYR A 54 -12.65 -2.00 15.82
N HIS A 55 -12.67 -1.14 16.84
CA HIS A 55 -12.30 -1.55 18.18
C HIS A 55 -13.19 -2.65 18.72
N LYS A 56 -14.51 -2.56 18.46
CA LYS A 56 -15.49 -3.55 18.89
C LYS A 56 -15.24 -4.93 18.28
N VAL A 57 -15.00 -5.01 16.96
CA VAL A 57 -14.82 -6.31 16.28
C VAL A 57 -13.44 -6.91 16.54
N ARG A 58 -12.47 -6.10 16.98
CA ARG A 58 -11.12 -6.55 17.29
C ARG A 58 -10.84 -6.77 18.78
N GLU A 59 -11.80 -6.59 19.63
CA GLU A 59 -11.62 -6.77 21.08
C GLU A 59 -11.02 -8.15 21.40
N GLY A 60 -9.87 -8.17 22.08
CA GLY A 60 -9.15 -9.39 22.45
C GLY A 60 -8.43 -10.13 21.31
N ILE A 61 -8.39 -9.60 20.08
CA ILE A 61 -7.76 -10.25 18.93
C ILE A 61 -6.46 -9.52 18.58
N ALA A 62 -5.33 -10.25 18.49
CA ALA A 62 -4.06 -9.68 18.09
C ALA A 62 -4.08 -9.20 16.62
N MET A 63 -3.18 -8.27 16.25
CA MET A 63 -3.19 -7.66 14.92
C MET A 63 -2.99 -8.68 13.81
N LEU A 64 -1.98 -9.55 13.94
CA LEU A 64 -1.70 -10.57 12.94
C LEU A 64 -2.82 -11.62 12.86
N ASP A 65 -3.39 -12.02 14.00
CA ASP A 65 -4.53 -12.95 14.01
C ASP A 65 -5.74 -12.37 13.29
N SER A 66 -5.96 -11.04 13.41
CA SER A 66 -7.03 -10.35 12.67
C SER A 66 -6.80 -10.43 11.16
N CYS A 67 -5.54 -10.27 10.71
CA CYS A 67 -5.19 -10.31 9.29
C CYS A 67 -5.34 -11.71 8.66
N MET A 68 -5.38 -12.77 9.49
CA MET A 68 -5.53 -14.16 9.04
C MET A 68 -6.97 -14.68 9.12
N ARG A 69 -7.93 -13.81 9.42
CA ARG A 69 -9.36 -14.14 9.51
C ARG A 69 -10.15 -13.46 8.40
N PRO A 70 -10.51 -14.17 7.32
CA PRO A 70 -11.19 -13.61 6.16
C PRO A 70 -12.45 -12.80 6.48
N ASP A 71 -13.32 -13.34 7.35
CA ASP A 71 -14.53 -12.70 7.83
C ASP A 71 -14.26 -11.34 8.49
N LEU A 72 -13.27 -11.30 9.36
CA LEU A 72 -12.90 -10.10 10.11
C LEU A 72 -12.21 -9.07 9.22
N VAL A 73 -11.34 -9.52 8.31
CA VAL A 73 -10.68 -8.66 7.32
C VAL A 73 -11.72 -7.99 6.41
N ALA A 74 -12.71 -8.76 5.92
CA ALA A 74 -13.78 -8.24 5.09
C ALA A 74 -14.59 -7.18 5.84
N GLU A 75 -15.05 -7.48 7.06
CA GLU A 75 -15.81 -6.53 7.88
C GLU A 75 -15.02 -5.24 8.14
N ILE A 76 -13.76 -5.34 8.58
CA ILE A 76 -12.93 -4.17 8.88
C ILE A 76 -12.67 -3.32 7.63
N THR A 77 -12.44 -3.96 6.48
CA THR A 77 -12.23 -3.26 5.21
C THR A 77 -13.47 -2.48 4.79
N MET A 78 -14.66 -3.05 5.01
CA MET A 78 -15.94 -2.43 4.62
C MET A 78 -16.41 -1.31 5.55
N GLN A 79 -15.97 -1.27 6.80
CA GLN A 79 -16.39 -0.24 7.77
C GLN A 79 -16.23 1.19 7.26
N PRO A 80 -15.03 1.64 6.80
CA PRO A 80 -14.87 2.99 6.27
C PRO A 80 -15.61 3.22 4.95
N VAL A 81 -15.77 2.19 4.13
CA VAL A 81 -16.53 2.27 2.87
C VAL A 81 -17.99 2.62 3.14
N ARG A 82 -18.59 1.94 4.11
CA ARG A 82 -19.98 2.18 4.53
C ARG A 82 -20.16 3.51 5.26
N ARG A 83 -19.16 3.93 6.07
CA ARG A 83 -19.25 5.13 6.90
C ARG A 83 -18.94 6.41 6.14
N HIS A 84 -17.86 6.43 5.35
CA HIS A 84 -17.33 7.65 4.76
C HIS A 84 -17.66 7.80 3.27
N ASP A 85 -18.21 6.78 2.65
CA ASP A 85 -18.50 6.72 1.20
C ASP A 85 -17.27 7.03 0.32
N VAL A 86 -16.11 6.56 0.73
CA VAL A 86 -14.85 6.69 -0.02
C VAL A 86 -14.92 6.02 -1.40
N ASP A 87 -14.11 6.49 -2.36
CA ASP A 87 -14.11 6.00 -3.76
C ASP A 87 -13.33 4.70 -3.98
N ALA A 88 -12.57 4.25 -2.98
CA ALA A 88 -11.88 2.97 -3.03
C ALA A 88 -11.77 2.34 -1.63
N ALA A 89 -11.89 1.02 -1.57
CA ALA A 89 -11.49 0.24 -0.41
C ALA A 89 -10.01 -0.08 -0.47
N ILE A 90 -9.35 -0.15 0.69
CA ILE A 90 -8.03 -0.76 0.80
C ILE A 90 -8.12 -2.00 1.69
N TYR A 91 -7.60 -3.10 1.20
CA TYR A 91 -7.54 -4.37 1.91
C TYR A 91 -6.94 -4.21 3.30
N PHE A 92 -7.63 -4.65 4.36
CA PHE A 92 -7.11 -4.59 5.72
C PHE A 92 -6.08 -5.69 5.94
N SER A 93 -4.84 -5.31 6.18
CA SER A 93 -3.72 -6.20 6.46
C SER A 93 -2.56 -5.44 7.11
N ASP A 94 -1.41 -6.08 7.25
CA ASP A 94 -0.15 -5.45 7.60
C ASP A 94 0.94 -5.82 6.58
N ILE A 95 1.91 -4.92 6.37
CA ILE A 95 3.00 -5.13 5.42
C ILE A 95 3.89 -6.33 5.76
N VAL A 96 3.91 -6.77 7.02
CA VAL A 96 4.72 -7.92 7.47
C VAL A 96 3.99 -9.26 7.38
N VAL A 97 2.70 -9.28 6.98
CA VAL A 97 1.92 -10.51 6.82
C VAL A 97 2.63 -11.54 5.91
N PRO A 98 3.16 -11.20 4.73
CA PRO A 98 3.87 -12.19 3.91
C PRO A 98 5.12 -12.74 4.59
N LEU A 99 5.81 -11.95 5.41
CA LEU A 99 6.97 -12.43 6.19
C LEU A 99 6.54 -13.42 7.28
N LYS A 100 5.43 -13.14 7.96
CA LYS A 100 4.85 -14.07 8.95
C LYS A 100 4.43 -15.38 8.28
N ALA A 101 3.79 -15.30 7.11
CA ALA A 101 3.32 -16.45 6.35
C ALA A 101 4.46 -17.41 5.94
N ILE A 102 5.63 -16.89 5.57
CA ILE A 102 6.80 -17.71 5.25
C ILE A 102 7.56 -18.21 6.49
N GLY A 103 7.08 -17.91 7.70
CA GLY A 103 7.62 -18.47 8.94
C GLY A 103 8.63 -17.59 9.67
N ILE A 104 8.78 -16.29 9.29
CA ILE A 104 9.60 -15.37 10.09
C ILE A 104 9.00 -15.22 11.47
N ASP A 105 9.84 -15.39 12.50
CA ASP A 105 9.44 -15.20 13.89
C ASP A 105 9.32 -13.70 14.19
N LEU A 106 8.11 -13.19 14.00
CA LEU A 106 7.75 -11.79 14.20
C LEU A 106 6.39 -11.64 14.89
N ASP A 107 6.23 -10.51 15.58
CA ASP A 107 4.98 -10.10 16.19
C ASP A 107 4.79 -8.58 16.05
N ILE A 108 3.55 -8.09 16.16
CA ILE A 108 3.22 -6.66 16.19
C ILE A 108 2.85 -6.27 17.61
N LYS A 109 3.80 -5.63 18.30
CA LYS A 109 3.60 -5.17 19.68
C LYS A 109 2.84 -3.85 19.73
N PRO A 110 1.76 -3.74 20.55
CA PRO A 110 1.03 -2.48 20.73
C PRO A 110 1.97 -1.32 21.11
N GLY A 111 1.80 -0.18 20.42
CA GLY A 111 2.61 1.02 20.68
C GLY A 111 4.06 0.97 20.16
N VAL A 112 4.53 -0.18 19.71
CA VAL A 112 5.89 -0.37 19.17
C VAL A 112 5.85 -0.62 17.67
N GLY A 113 5.05 -1.57 17.21
CA GLY A 113 5.01 -2.05 15.83
C GLY A 113 5.64 -3.43 15.65
N PRO A 114 6.02 -3.81 14.43
CA PRO A 114 6.64 -5.10 14.14
C PRO A 114 7.96 -5.28 14.91
N VAL A 115 8.15 -6.45 15.50
CA VAL A 115 9.38 -6.87 16.19
C VAL A 115 9.80 -8.23 15.65
N ILE A 116 11.05 -8.35 15.22
CA ILE A 116 11.64 -9.55 14.62
C ILE A 116 12.56 -10.21 15.63
N ALA A 117 12.30 -11.47 15.94
CA ALA A 117 13.07 -12.19 16.96
C ALA A 117 14.52 -12.47 16.52
N ASN A 118 14.69 -12.81 15.22
CA ASN A 118 15.99 -13.17 14.65
C ASN A 118 16.31 -12.25 13.46
N PRO A 119 16.93 -11.07 13.69
CA PRO A 119 17.25 -10.13 12.61
C PRO A 119 18.20 -10.73 11.56
N ILE A 120 18.03 -10.33 10.30
CA ILE A 120 18.87 -10.75 9.17
C ILE A 120 20.07 -9.82 9.05
N ARG A 121 21.27 -10.33 9.34
CA ARG A 121 22.52 -9.52 9.31
C ARG A 121 23.68 -10.26 8.67
N SER A 122 23.48 -11.49 8.23
CA SER A 122 24.49 -12.30 7.57
C SER A 122 23.90 -13.08 6.40
N ARG A 123 24.75 -13.60 5.55
CA ARG A 123 24.34 -14.46 4.44
C ARG A 123 23.63 -15.75 4.90
N ALA A 124 24.01 -16.29 6.05
CA ALA A 124 23.34 -17.45 6.62
C ALA A 124 21.89 -17.13 7.04
N ASP A 125 21.62 -15.90 7.47
CA ASP A 125 20.28 -15.49 7.89
C ASP A 125 19.29 -15.39 6.72
N LEU A 126 19.79 -15.20 5.47
CA LEU A 126 18.93 -15.18 4.28
C LEU A 126 18.14 -16.47 4.08
N ALA A 127 18.62 -17.58 4.60
CA ALA A 127 17.92 -18.88 4.54
C ALA A 127 16.57 -18.87 5.27
N GLN A 128 16.30 -17.86 6.13
CA GLN A 128 14.99 -17.66 6.76
C GLN A 128 13.91 -17.22 5.75
N LEU A 129 14.32 -16.59 4.64
CA LEU A 129 13.41 -16.10 3.62
C LEU A 129 13.16 -17.16 2.54
N ARG A 130 12.19 -18.02 2.76
CA ARG A 130 11.73 -18.97 1.72
C ARG A 130 10.75 -18.31 0.74
N ASP A 131 10.42 -19.00 -0.33
CA ASP A 131 9.38 -18.56 -1.27
C ASP A 131 8.02 -18.44 -0.56
N LEU A 132 7.26 -17.45 -0.96
CA LEU A 132 5.85 -17.31 -0.62
C LEU A 132 5.01 -18.02 -1.69
N THR A 133 4.12 -18.92 -1.26
CA THR A 133 3.15 -19.57 -2.14
C THR A 133 1.73 -19.07 -1.85
N PRO A 134 0.77 -19.22 -2.79
CA PRO A 134 -0.62 -18.84 -2.54
C PRO A 134 -1.23 -19.57 -1.34
N GLU A 135 -0.82 -20.81 -1.06
CA GLU A 135 -1.28 -21.62 0.06
C GLU A 135 -0.88 -21.02 1.41
N ASP A 136 0.26 -20.36 1.48
CA ASP A 136 0.73 -19.68 2.70
C ASP A 136 -0.19 -18.53 3.12
N VAL A 137 -0.91 -17.95 2.15
CA VAL A 137 -1.78 -16.78 2.33
C VAL A 137 -3.21 -17.02 1.81
N TRP A 138 -3.70 -18.26 1.90
CA TRP A 138 -5.03 -18.66 1.45
C TRP A 138 -6.16 -17.74 2.00
N TYR A 139 -6.00 -17.27 3.23
CA TYR A 139 -6.94 -16.35 3.88
C TYR A 139 -7.03 -14.98 3.18
N VAL A 140 -6.00 -14.57 2.46
CA VAL A 140 -6.02 -13.35 1.63
C VAL A 140 -6.97 -13.54 0.45
N THR A 141 -6.85 -14.67 -0.26
CA THR A 141 -7.73 -15.00 -1.38
C THR A 141 -9.19 -15.08 -0.95
N GLU A 142 -9.45 -15.72 0.19
CA GLU A 142 -10.81 -15.83 0.73
C GLU A 142 -11.38 -14.46 1.13
N ALA A 143 -10.61 -13.63 1.85
CA ALA A 143 -11.05 -12.28 2.23
C ALA A 143 -11.31 -11.38 1.02
N MET A 144 -10.45 -11.43 0.00
CA MET A 144 -10.64 -10.69 -1.24
C MET A 144 -11.92 -11.12 -1.97
N GLY A 145 -12.23 -12.43 -1.98
CA GLY A 145 -13.47 -12.95 -2.54
C GLY A 145 -14.72 -12.41 -1.85
N LEU A 146 -14.71 -12.34 -0.51
CA LEU A 146 -15.78 -11.73 0.28
C LEU A 146 -15.94 -10.24 -0.04
N LEU A 147 -14.83 -9.51 -0.14
CA LEU A 147 -14.81 -8.08 -0.42
C LEU A 147 -15.33 -7.76 -1.83
N THR A 148 -14.87 -8.47 -2.85
CA THR A 148 -15.31 -8.22 -4.22
C THR A 148 -16.80 -8.51 -4.41
N ALA A 149 -17.37 -9.44 -3.64
CA ALA A 149 -18.80 -9.71 -3.66
C ALA A 149 -19.62 -8.56 -3.03
N GLU A 150 -19.07 -7.82 -2.06
CA GLU A 150 -19.80 -6.76 -1.34
C GLU A 150 -19.54 -5.36 -1.90
N LEU A 151 -18.34 -5.07 -2.42
CA LEU A 151 -17.93 -3.73 -2.87
C LEU A 151 -18.71 -3.20 -4.08
N GLY A 152 -19.30 -4.07 -4.90
CA GLY A 152 -20.02 -3.68 -6.10
C GLY A 152 -19.10 -3.01 -7.12
N GLU A 153 -19.30 -1.71 -7.34
CA GLU A 153 -18.52 -0.93 -8.31
C GLU A 153 -17.26 -0.29 -7.72
N LYS A 154 -17.14 -0.24 -6.40
CA LYS A 154 -15.98 0.37 -5.73
C LYS A 154 -14.73 -0.51 -5.88
N PRO A 155 -13.61 0.06 -6.34
CA PRO A 155 -12.37 -0.68 -6.53
C PRO A 155 -11.74 -1.07 -5.18
N LEU A 156 -11.09 -2.23 -5.18
CA LEU A 156 -10.31 -2.74 -4.05
C LEU A 156 -8.83 -2.54 -4.30
N ILE A 157 -8.14 -1.83 -3.41
CA ILE A 157 -6.70 -1.64 -3.44
C ILE A 157 -6.04 -2.75 -2.63
N GLY A 158 -5.21 -3.56 -3.29
CA GLY A 158 -4.27 -4.45 -2.62
C GLY A 158 -2.99 -3.70 -2.27
N PHE A 159 -2.17 -4.25 -1.38
CA PHE A 159 -0.89 -3.62 -1.04
C PHE A 159 0.15 -4.59 -0.51
N ALA A 160 1.41 -4.12 -0.50
CA ALA A 160 2.52 -4.79 0.17
C ALA A 160 3.52 -3.75 0.72
N GLY A 161 4.37 -4.20 1.62
CA GLY A 161 5.57 -3.44 2.01
C GLY A 161 6.61 -3.47 0.90
N ALA A 162 7.25 -2.32 0.63
CA ALA A 162 8.35 -2.24 -0.31
C ALA A 162 9.59 -2.99 0.23
N PRO A 163 10.45 -3.50 -0.65
CA PRO A 163 11.63 -4.27 -0.25
C PRO A 163 12.52 -3.56 0.78
N PHE A 164 12.78 -2.25 0.62
CA PHE A 164 13.58 -1.49 1.59
C PHE A 164 12.91 -1.43 2.96
N THR A 165 11.62 -1.14 3.00
CA THR A 165 10.88 -1.04 4.26
C THR A 165 10.84 -2.38 5.00
N LEU A 166 10.63 -3.49 4.29
CA LEU A 166 10.67 -4.83 4.88
C LEU A 166 12.08 -5.21 5.33
N ALA A 167 13.11 -4.92 4.51
CA ALA A 167 14.51 -5.13 4.87
C ALA A 167 14.90 -4.35 6.13
N SER A 168 14.42 -3.10 6.26
CA SER A 168 14.68 -2.29 7.46
C SER A 168 14.16 -2.97 8.72
N TYR A 169 12.93 -3.48 8.72
CA TYR A 169 12.41 -4.24 9.87
C TYR A 169 13.22 -5.51 10.16
N LEU A 170 13.55 -6.26 9.11
CA LEU A 170 14.30 -7.53 9.26
C LEU A 170 15.72 -7.31 9.78
N VAL A 171 16.41 -6.26 9.34
CA VAL A 171 17.80 -5.98 9.73
C VAL A 171 17.88 -5.28 11.08
N GLU A 172 17.00 -4.30 11.36
CA GLU A 172 16.96 -3.60 12.65
C GLU A 172 16.42 -4.50 13.76
N GLY A 173 15.52 -5.44 13.45
CA GLY A 173 14.80 -6.27 14.42
C GLY A 173 13.52 -5.61 14.93
N GLY A 174 13.19 -4.42 14.41
CA GLY A 174 12.03 -3.63 14.80
C GLY A 174 12.04 -2.23 14.19
N PRO A 175 11.19 -1.30 14.69
CA PRO A 175 11.22 0.09 14.26
C PRO A 175 12.56 0.74 14.59
N SER A 176 13.07 1.54 13.66
CA SER A 176 14.30 2.33 13.85
C SER A 176 14.06 3.78 13.41
N ARG A 177 14.70 4.72 14.11
CA ARG A 177 14.65 6.13 13.75
C ARG A 177 15.66 6.48 12.67
N ASN A 178 16.86 5.90 12.73
CA ASN A 178 17.99 6.29 11.90
C ASN A 178 18.44 5.18 10.95
N HIS A 179 17.92 3.95 11.10
CA HIS A 179 18.24 2.78 10.28
C HIS A 179 19.75 2.46 10.26
N GLU A 180 20.41 2.47 11.42
CA GLU A 180 21.86 2.32 11.53
C GLU A 180 22.34 0.97 11.03
N HIS A 181 21.70 -0.12 11.47
CA HIS A 181 22.07 -1.47 11.02
C HIS A 181 21.75 -1.68 9.53
N THR A 182 20.61 -1.18 9.09
CA THR A 182 20.18 -1.23 7.68
C THR A 182 21.19 -0.55 6.76
N LYS A 183 21.58 0.69 7.11
CA LYS A 183 22.57 1.44 6.34
C LYS A 183 23.96 0.81 6.44
N ALA A 184 24.37 0.34 7.62
CA ALA A 184 25.63 -0.36 7.80
C ALA A 184 25.73 -1.60 6.91
N LEU A 185 24.67 -2.40 6.79
CA LEU A 185 24.60 -3.54 5.89
C LEU A 185 24.66 -3.10 4.42
N MET A 186 23.84 -2.12 4.02
CA MET A 186 23.77 -1.61 2.65
C MET A 186 25.13 -1.12 2.13
N TYR A 187 25.93 -0.48 2.99
CA TYR A 187 27.26 0.02 2.62
C TYR A 187 28.39 -0.98 2.85
N GLY A 188 28.30 -1.79 3.92
CA GLY A 188 29.37 -2.69 4.35
C GLY A 188 29.41 -4.02 3.59
N ASP A 189 28.25 -4.54 3.17
CA ASP A 189 28.12 -5.72 2.31
C ASP A 189 27.04 -5.50 1.23
N PRO A 190 27.38 -4.75 0.17
CA PRO A 190 26.43 -4.43 -0.91
C PRO A 190 25.87 -5.66 -1.61
N GLN A 191 26.61 -6.78 -1.64
CA GLN A 191 26.13 -8.01 -2.28
C GLN A 191 25.07 -8.69 -1.42
N LEU A 192 25.29 -8.82 -0.11
CA LEU A 192 24.29 -9.35 0.81
C LEU A 192 23.03 -8.48 0.82
N TRP A 193 23.22 -7.15 0.77
CA TRP A 193 22.10 -6.20 0.67
C TRP A 193 21.28 -6.41 -0.60
N ALA A 194 21.95 -6.52 -1.75
CA ALA A 194 21.28 -6.76 -3.03
C ALA A 194 20.52 -8.10 -3.03
N ASP A 195 21.13 -9.17 -2.52
CA ASP A 195 20.50 -10.49 -2.41
C ASP A 195 19.27 -10.45 -1.48
N LEU A 196 19.35 -9.72 -0.36
CA LEU A 196 18.22 -9.52 0.57
C LEU A 196 17.06 -8.77 -0.11
N LEU A 197 17.34 -7.66 -0.80
CA LEU A 197 16.30 -6.89 -1.48
C LEU A 197 15.70 -7.66 -2.66
N ASP A 198 16.50 -8.40 -3.40
CA ASP A 198 16.02 -9.24 -4.51
C ASP A 198 15.06 -10.32 -4.01
N ARG A 199 15.41 -10.97 -2.90
CA ARG A 199 14.56 -11.96 -2.25
C ARG A 199 13.25 -11.37 -1.73
N LEU A 200 13.31 -10.20 -1.11
CA LEU A 200 12.11 -9.50 -0.65
C LEU A 200 11.24 -9.02 -1.82
N ALA A 201 11.85 -8.62 -2.93
CA ALA A 201 11.09 -8.28 -4.13
C ALA A 201 10.32 -9.49 -4.68
N GLU A 202 10.88 -10.69 -4.64
CA GLU A 202 10.18 -11.93 -5.03
C GLU A 202 8.97 -12.23 -4.12
N ILE A 203 9.17 -12.17 -2.80
CA ILE A 203 8.11 -12.38 -1.82
C ILE A 203 6.99 -11.34 -1.97
N THR A 204 7.35 -10.06 -2.09
CA THR A 204 6.41 -8.96 -2.30
C THR A 204 5.63 -9.13 -3.60
N SER A 205 6.31 -9.53 -4.68
CA SER A 205 5.69 -9.79 -5.99
C SER A 205 4.68 -10.94 -5.91
N ALA A 206 5.03 -12.03 -5.26
CA ALA A 206 4.14 -13.17 -5.06
C ALA A 206 2.89 -12.76 -4.26
N PHE A 207 3.08 -11.97 -3.20
CA PHE A 207 1.98 -11.49 -2.37
C PHE A 207 1.03 -10.54 -3.12
N LEU A 208 1.55 -9.63 -3.96
CA LEU A 208 0.72 -8.75 -4.80
C LEU A 208 -0.04 -9.54 -5.87
N LYS A 209 0.58 -10.54 -6.50
CA LYS A 209 -0.07 -11.38 -7.51
C LYS A 209 -1.28 -12.11 -6.93
N VAL A 210 -1.14 -12.72 -5.74
CA VAL A 210 -2.28 -13.35 -5.04
C VAL A 210 -3.43 -12.36 -4.85
N GLN A 211 -3.15 -11.12 -4.44
CA GLN A 211 -4.17 -10.10 -4.24
C GLN A 211 -4.85 -9.68 -5.56
N ILE A 212 -4.07 -9.49 -6.63
CA ILE A 212 -4.61 -9.12 -7.94
C ILE A 212 -5.49 -10.25 -8.51
N GLU A 213 -5.01 -11.47 -8.46
CA GLU A 213 -5.73 -12.65 -8.95
C GLU A 213 -7.03 -12.90 -8.15
N ALA A 214 -7.06 -12.49 -6.87
CA ALA A 214 -8.23 -12.57 -6.02
C ALA A 214 -9.16 -11.34 -6.09
N GLY A 215 -8.80 -10.29 -6.86
CA GLY A 215 -9.74 -9.21 -7.13
C GLY A 215 -9.27 -7.80 -6.84
N ALA A 216 -8.01 -7.57 -6.46
CA ALA A 216 -7.49 -6.22 -6.33
C ALA A 216 -7.50 -5.50 -7.68
N SER A 217 -8.11 -4.31 -7.73
CA SER A 217 -8.24 -3.47 -8.94
C SER A 217 -7.10 -2.46 -9.08
N ALA A 218 -6.31 -2.27 -8.05
CA ALA A 218 -5.07 -1.49 -8.01
C ALA A 218 -4.18 -2.05 -6.90
N VAL A 219 -2.89 -1.75 -6.92
CA VAL A 219 -1.95 -2.15 -5.85
C VAL A 219 -1.09 -0.99 -5.39
N GLN A 220 -0.81 -0.94 -4.08
CA GLN A 220 0.08 0.05 -3.49
C GLN A 220 1.28 -0.59 -2.81
N LEU A 221 2.47 -0.09 -3.14
CA LEU A 221 3.72 -0.44 -2.48
C LEU A 221 4.02 0.61 -1.41
N PHE A 222 4.01 0.19 -0.14
CA PHE A 222 4.32 1.06 0.98
C PHE A 222 5.81 1.05 1.29
N ASP A 223 6.49 2.17 0.99
CA ASP A 223 7.91 2.38 1.24
C ASP A 223 8.14 3.40 2.36
N SER A 224 7.55 3.13 3.52
CA SER A 224 7.42 4.08 4.63
C SER A 224 8.76 4.59 5.17
N TRP A 225 9.84 3.83 5.03
CA TRP A 225 11.14 4.16 5.62
C TRP A 225 12.16 4.70 4.62
N VAL A 226 11.87 4.66 3.32
CA VAL A 226 12.83 4.99 2.26
C VAL A 226 13.26 6.46 2.26
N GLY A 227 12.47 7.36 2.83
CA GLY A 227 12.82 8.76 3.03
C GLY A 227 14.06 8.99 3.93
N ALA A 228 14.55 7.94 4.61
CA ALA A 228 15.82 7.98 5.33
C ALA A 228 17.06 7.96 4.43
N LEU A 229 16.89 7.76 3.11
CA LEU A 229 17.99 7.63 2.15
C LEU A 229 18.22 8.90 1.31
N ALA A 230 19.48 9.13 0.97
CA ALA A 230 19.82 10.08 -0.08
C ALA A 230 19.39 9.56 -1.47
N PRO A 231 19.07 10.44 -2.45
CA PRO A 231 18.65 10.03 -3.79
C PRO A 231 19.63 9.09 -4.51
N ALA A 232 20.94 9.30 -4.35
CA ALA A 232 21.96 8.46 -4.95
C ALA A 232 21.93 7.02 -4.38
N ASP A 233 21.69 6.88 -3.07
CA ASP A 233 21.62 5.59 -2.41
C ASP A 233 20.35 4.85 -2.77
N TYR A 234 19.22 5.54 -2.78
CA TYR A 234 17.97 4.98 -3.26
C TYR A 234 18.11 4.44 -4.69
N ARG A 235 18.63 5.27 -5.61
CA ARG A 235 18.81 4.89 -7.02
C ARG A 235 19.65 3.63 -7.17
N ARG A 236 20.80 3.58 -6.46
CA ARG A 236 21.77 2.50 -6.58
C ARG A 236 21.32 1.23 -5.88
N SER A 237 20.81 1.36 -4.65
CA SER A 237 20.72 0.25 -3.71
C SER A 237 19.30 -0.20 -3.41
N VAL A 238 18.25 0.51 -3.87
CA VAL A 238 16.84 0.20 -3.53
C VAL A 238 15.94 0.19 -4.76
N MET A 239 16.01 1.20 -5.61
CA MET A 239 15.13 1.36 -6.76
C MET A 239 15.07 0.11 -7.67
N PRO A 240 16.15 -0.65 -7.94
CA PRO A 240 16.04 -1.86 -8.75
C PRO A 240 15.09 -2.91 -8.18
N ALA A 241 15.06 -3.08 -6.85
CA ALA A 241 14.16 -4.04 -6.20
C ALA A 241 12.69 -3.59 -6.28
N SER A 242 12.41 -2.29 -6.06
CA SER A 242 11.06 -1.73 -6.23
C SER A 242 10.59 -1.83 -7.68
N ALA A 243 11.49 -1.59 -8.65
CA ALA A 243 11.20 -1.75 -10.07
C ALA A 243 10.88 -3.20 -10.43
N LYS A 244 11.62 -4.19 -9.89
CA LYS A 244 11.34 -5.62 -10.06
C LYS A 244 9.94 -5.98 -9.58
N VAL A 245 9.49 -5.43 -8.44
CA VAL A 245 8.13 -5.64 -7.94
C VAL A 245 7.09 -5.09 -8.91
N PHE A 246 7.21 -3.84 -9.34
CA PHE A 246 6.26 -3.24 -10.27
C PHE A 246 6.23 -3.93 -11.62
N GLU A 247 7.37 -4.33 -12.17
CA GLU A 247 7.46 -5.07 -13.42
C GLU A 247 6.77 -6.43 -13.32
N SER A 248 6.91 -7.11 -12.18
CA SER A 248 6.32 -8.45 -11.96
C SER A 248 4.81 -8.48 -12.05
N VAL A 249 4.14 -7.35 -11.85
CA VAL A 249 2.67 -7.21 -11.89
C VAL A 249 2.19 -6.35 -13.07
N ALA A 250 3.09 -5.86 -13.93
CA ALA A 250 2.75 -4.97 -15.04
C ALA A 250 1.76 -5.61 -16.03
N SER A 251 1.89 -6.91 -16.29
CA SER A 251 1.04 -7.65 -17.23
C SER A 251 -0.43 -7.77 -16.79
N TYR A 252 -0.73 -7.56 -15.51
CA TYR A 252 -2.11 -7.58 -15.03
C TYR A 252 -2.90 -6.31 -15.39
N GLY A 253 -2.21 -5.23 -15.79
CA GLY A 253 -2.87 -3.98 -16.21
C GLY A 253 -3.55 -3.19 -15.09
N VAL A 254 -3.32 -3.54 -13.83
CA VAL A 254 -3.84 -2.78 -12.67
C VAL A 254 -2.91 -1.61 -12.36
N PRO A 255 -3.43 -0.43 -11.95
CA PRO A 255 -2.62 0.70 -11.51
C PRO A 255 -1.71 0.34 -10.34
N ARG A 256 -0.46 0.81 -10.41
CA ARG A 256 0.61 0.58 -9.41
C ARG A 256 0.93 1.89 -8.72
N ILE A 257 0.75 1.92 -7.41
CA ILE A 257 0.93 3.12 -6.58
C ILE A 257 2.21 2.94 -5.75
N HIS A 258 3.10 3.91 -5.74
CA HIS A 258 4.29 3.94 -4.88
C HIS A 258 4.18 5.06 -3.86
N PHE A 259 4.15 4.74 -2.59
CA PHE A 259 4.04 5.71 -1.50
C PHE A 259 5.17 5.56 -0.49
N GLY A 260 5.71 6.69 -0.05
CA GLY A 260 6.68 6.77 1.04
C GLY A 260 6.53 8.07 1.83
N VAL A 261 7.13 8.12 3.02
CA VAL A 261 7.13 9.28 3.91
C VAL A 261 8.49 9.95 3.92
N GLY A 262 8.53 11.29 3.86
CA GLY A 262 9.79 12.04 3.76
C GLY A 262 10.50 11.87 2.42
N THR A 263 9.76 11.54 1.38
CA THR A 263 10.30 11.16 0.06
C THR A 263 10.36 12.30 -0.94
N GLY A 264 10.23 13.55 -0.51
CA GLY A 264 10.22 14.72 -1.39
C GLY A 264 11.36 14.74 -2.43
N GLU A 265 12.56 14.36 -2.02
CA GLU A 265 13.74 14.28 -2.92
C GLU A 265 13.77 12.98 -3.75
N LEU A 266 12.93 12.00 -3.45
CA LEU A 266 12.88 10.71 -4.12
C LEU A 266 11.73 10.58 -5.12
N LEU A 267 10.78 11.52 -5.15
CA LEU A 267 9.52 11.42 -5.89
C LEU A 267 9.74 11.06 -7.37
N GLY A 268 10.71 11.73 -8.04
CA GLY A 268 11.04 11.42 -9.44
C GLY A 268 11.58 10.00 -9.62
N LEU A 269 12.41 9.51 -8.69
CA LEU A 269 12.95 8.16 -8.73
C LEU A 269 11.88 7.11 -8.45
N MET A 270 10.96 7.39 -7.53
CA MET A 270 9.80 6.52 -7.24
C MET A 270 8.89 6.36 -8.46
N GLY A 271 8.66 7.45 -9.21
CA GLY A 271 7.95 7.39 -10.49
C GLY A 271 8.71 6.57 -11.55
N GLN A 272 10.04 6.70 -11.61
CA GLN A 272 10.90 5.94 -12.53
C GLN A 272 10.99 4.45 -12.19
N ALA A 273 10.73 4.07 -10.94
CA ALA A 273 10.69 2.66 -10.53
C ALA A 273 9.53 1.86 -11.16
N GLY A 274 8.63 2.49 -11.90
CA GLY A 274 7.55 1.82 -12.64
C GLY A 274 6.14 2.05 -12.08
N ALA A 275 5.99 2.94 -11.08
CA ALA A 275 4.67 3.34 -10.58
C ALA A 275 3.88 4.14 -11.62
N ASP A 276 2.56 3.93 -11.67
CA ASP A 276 1.60 4.72 -12.46
C ASP A 276 1.11 5.93 -11.65
N VAL A 277 1.05 5.75 -10.34
CA VAL A 277 0.64 6.75 -9.36
C VAL A 277 1.74 6.94 -8.32
N VAL A 278 2.13 8.19 -8.04
CA VAL A 278 3.10 8.51 -6.98
C VAL A 278 2.37 9.13 -5.79
N GLY A 279 2.44 8.46 -4.64
CA GLY A 279 1.91 8.98 -3.39
C GLY A 279 2.87 9.99 -2.76
N VAL A 280 2.32 11.13 -2.36
CA VAL A 280 3.08 12.28 -1.83
C VAL A 280 2.70 12.50 -0.38
N ASP A 281 3.66 12.70 0.51
CA ASP A 281 3.38 13.10 1.88
C ASP A 281 3.10 14.64 1.96
N TRP A 282 2.63 15.09 3.12
CA TRP A 282 2.14 16.47 3.30
C TRP A 282 3.21 17.57 3.22
N ARG A 283 4.52 17.21 3.11
CA ARG A 283 5.64 18.17 3.17
C ARG A 283 5.89 18.89 1.86
N VAL A 284 5.47 18.33 0.75
CA VAL A 284 5.72 18.87 -0.60
C VAL A 284 4.38 19.21 -1.24
N PRO A 285 4.10 20.47 -1.60
CA PRO A 285 2.90 20.81 -2.36
C PRO A 285 2.77 20.00 -3.65
N LEU A 286 1.55 19.69 -4.09
CA LEU A 286 1.32 18.77 -5.21
C LEU A 286 1.82 19.31 -6.57
N ASP A 287 1.76 20.61 -6.79
CA ASP A 287 2.32 21.28 -7.96
C ASP A 287 3.86 21.10 -8.04
N GLU A 288 4.53 21.26 -6.91
CA GLU A 288 5.97 21.00 -6.79
C GLU A 288 6.29 19.51 -6.93
N ALA A 289 5.49 18.65 -6.32
CA ALA A 289 5.63 17.20 -6.47
C ALA A 289 5.50 16.77 -7.94
N ALA A 290 4.56 17.34 -8.68
CA ALA A 290 4.39 17.10 -10.12
C ALA A 290 5.63 17.48 -10.92
N ARG A 291 6.24 18.62 -10.62
CA ARG A 291 7.50 19.03 -11.26
C ARG A 291 8.64 18.02 -11.02
N ARG A 292 8.73 17.46 -9.80
CA ARG A 292 9.75 16.47 -9.42
C ARG A 292 9.52 15.11 -10.04
N VAL A 293 8.25 14.67 -10.09
CA VAL A 293 7.86 13.38 -10.66
C VAL A 293 7.97 13.38 -12.18
N GLY A 294 7.64 14.50 -12.82
CA GLY A 294 7.57 14.63 -14.27
C GLY A 294 6.20 14.18 -14.85
N PRO A 295 6.02 14.32 -16.17
CA PRO A 295 4.73 14.05 -16.83
C PRO A 295 4.36 12.56 -16.84
N GLY A 296 3.09 12.29 -17.11
CA GLY A 296 2.60 10.93 -17.35
C GLY A 296 2.36 10.13 -16.07
N LYS A 297 2.26 10.77 -14.90
CA LYS A 297 1.95 10.13 -13.63
C LYS A 297 0.77 10.81 -12.94
N THR A 298 -0.06 10.03 -12.29
CA THR A 298 -1.05 10.53 -11.35
C THR A 298 -0.39 10.79 -9.99
N LEU A 299 -0.79 11.84 -9.27
CA LEU A 299 -0.38 12.06 -7.90
C LEU A 299 -1.49 11.69 -6.91
N GLN A 300 -1.09 11.08 -5.81
CA GLN A 300 -1.98 10.73 -4.71
C GLN A 300 -1.54 11.44 -3.43
N GLY A 301 -2.45 12.11 -2.76
CA GLY A 301 -2.21 12.83 -1.51
C GLY A 301 -2.87 14.20 -1.53
N ASN A 302 -2.44 15.13 -0.69
CA ASN A 302 -1.40 14.96 0.36
C ASN A 302 -1.75 15.81 1.59
N PHE A 303 -3.01 15.67 2.02
CA PHE A 303 -3.52 16.41 3.17
C PHE A 303 -2.74 16.03 4.44
N ASP A 304 -2.33 17.02 5.24
CA ASP A 304 -1.63 16.77 6.51
C ASP A 304 -2.58 16.13 7.54
N PRO A 305 -2.32 14.89 7.97
CA PRO A 305 -3.20 14.19 8.92
C PRO A 305 -3.37 14.91 10.26
N ALA A 306 -2.42 15.75 10.67
CA ALA A 306 -2.51 16.51 11.92
C ALA A 306 -3.62 17.55 11.90
N ILE A 307 -4.00 18.06 10.73
CA ILE A 307 -5.06 19.04 10.59
C ILE A 307 -6.45 18.49 10.90
N LEU A 308 -6.63 17.15 10.83
CA LEU A 308 -7.88 16.48 11.22
C LEU A 308 -8.28 16.72 12.69
N PHE A 309 -7.36 17.20 13.53
CA PHE A 309 -7.62 17.58 14.91
C PHE A 309 -7.99 19.04 15.09
N SER A 310 -8.11 19.79 14.00
CA SER A 310 -8.44 21.22 13.99
C SER A 310 -9.95 21.45 13.83
N THR A 311 -10.33 22.73 13.64
CA THR A 311 -11.74 23.07 13.39
C THR A 311 -12.18 22.65 11.99
N PRO A 312 -13.49 22.45 11.76
CA PRO A 312 -14.00 22.14 10.41
C PRO A 312 -13.53 23.15 9.35
N GLU A 313 -13.53 24.43 9.65
CA GLU A 313 -13.12 25.49 8.73
C GLU A 313 -11.63 25.41 8.38
N ALA A 314 -10.79 25.02 9.33
CA ALA A 314 -9.36 24.83 9.07
C ALA A 314 -9.11 23.56 8.22
N ILE A 315 -9.92 22.52 8.41
CA ILE A 315 -9.87 21.31 7.59
C ILE A 315 -10.26 21.64 6.15
N GLU A 316 -11.36 22.37 5.94
CA GLU A 316 -11.82 22.80 4.62
C GLU A 316 -10.80 23.72 3.92
N THR A 317 -10.28 24.72 4.62
CA THR A 317 -9.21 25.59 4.08
C THR A 317 -7.99 24.80 3.63
N LYS A 318 -7.58 23.81 4.43
CA LYS A 318 -6.44 22.96 4.05
C LYS A 318 -6.75 22.01 2.90
N ALA A 319 -7.99 21.55 2.78
CA ALA A 319 -8.43 20.78 1.64
C ALA A 319 -8.39 21.61 0.34
N ASP A 320 -8.84 22.86 0.39
CA ASP A 320 -8.77 23.80 -0.73
C ASP A 320 -7.31 24.02 -1.18
N GLU A 321 -6.38 24.24 -0.24
CA GLU A 321 -4.95 24.37 -0.58
C GLU A 321 -4.42 23.15 -1.34
N VAL A 322 -4.83 21.92 -0.95
CA VAL A 322 -4.42 20.69 -1.63
C VAL A 322 -5.05 20.61 -3.01
N LEU A 323 -6.34 20.95 -3.15
CA LEU A 323 -7.07 20.93 -4.43
C LEU A 323 -6.53 22.00 -5.39
N ASP A 324 -6.22 23.18 -4.90
CA ASP A 324 -5.62 24.27 -5.70
C ASP A 324 -4.24 23.86 -6.22
N ALA A 325 -3.39 23.26 -5.38
CA ALA A 325 -2.09 22.72 -5.79
C ALA A 325 -2.21 21.57 -6.80
N ALA A 326 -3.35 20.90 -6.83
CA ALA A 326 -3.64 19.81 -7.78
C ALA A 326 -4.34 20.26 -9.06
N ALA A 327 -4.78 21.52 -9.18
CA ALA A 327 -5.64 21.99 -10.27
C ALA A 327 -5.07 21.78 -11.68
N GLY A 328 -3.75 21.76 -11.83
CA GLY A 328 -3.05 21.55 -13.11
C GLY A 328 -2.58 20.12 -13.36
N LEU A 329 -2.92 19.17 -12.50
CA LEU A 329 -2.45 17.78 -12.63
C LEU A 329 -3.23 17.00 -13.69
N GLU A 330 -2.54 16.10 -14.39
CA GLU A 330 -3.17 15.16 -15.33
C GLU A 330 -4.10 14.17 -14.63
N GLY A 331 -3.83 13.83 -13.35
CA GLY A 331 -4.63 12.97 -12.49
C GLY A 331 -4.32 13.22 -11.02
N HIS A 332 -5.37 13.32 -10.19
CA HIS A 332 -5.26 13.49 -8.76
C HIS A 332 -6.19 12.54 -8.01
N ILE A 333 -5.66 11.92 -6.97
CA ILE A 333 -6.39 11.13 -5.99
C ILE A 333 -6.18 11.80 -4.63
N PHE A 334 -7.24 12.35 -4.04
CA PHE A 334 -7.14 12.97 -2.73
C PHE A 334 -6.93 11.89 -1.66
N ASN A 335 -5.92 12.09 -0.85
CA ASN A 335 -5.59 11.22 0.28
C ASN A 335 -4.88 12.04 1.36
N LEU A 336 -4.73 11.47 2.55
CA LEU A 336 -3.81 12.03 3.53
C LEU A 336 -2.35 11.78 3.12
N GLY A 337 -1.45 12.65 3.56
CA GLY A 337 0.00 12.46 3.37
C GLY A 337 0.60 11.35 4.24
N HIS A 338 -0.20 10.70 5.09
CA HIS A 338 0.10 9.50 5.88
C HIS A 338 -1.22 8.81 6.25
N GLY A 339 -1.15 7.72 7.02
CA GLY A 339 -2.35 7.04 7.51
C GLY A 339 -3.15 7.86 8.52
N VAL A 340 -4.45 7.60 8.59
CA VAL A 340 -5.35 8.19 9.60
C VAL A 340 -4.80 7.99 11.01
N PRO A 341 -4.66 9.07 11.82
CA PRO A 341 -4.22 8.95 13.21
C PRO A 341 -5.25 8.20 14.07
N PRO A 342 -4.81 7.48 15.13
CA PRO A 342 -5.71 6.64 15.93
C PRO A 342 -6.87 7.37 16.60
N ASN A 343 -6.67 8.63 16.99
CA ASN A 343 -7.62 9.44 17.77
C ASN A 343 -8.39 10.43 16.89
N THR A 344 -8.40 10.24 15.57
CA THR A 344 -9.16 11.08 14.64
C THR A 344 -10.66 10.88 14.87
N ASP A 345 -11.40 11.97 14.90
CA ASP A 345 -12.88 11.93 14.86
C ASP A 345 -13.32 11.33 13.50
N PRO A 346 -14.02 10.18 13.49
CA PRO A 346 -14.49 9.60 12.23
C PRO A 346 -15.36 10.53 11.40
N ASP A 347 -16.15 11.39 12.05
CA ASP A 347 -17.03 12.32 11.36
C ASP A 347 -16.26 13.44 10.65
N ALA A 348 -15.04 13.76 11.09
CA ALA A 348 -14.16 14.68 10.37
C ALA A 348 -13.74 14.09 9.00
N LEU A 349 -13.49 12.78 8.94
CA LEU A 349 -13.18 12.10 7.68
C LEU A 349 -14.38 12.05 6.74
N THR A 350 -15.58 11.78 7.26
CA THR A 350 -16.82 11.77 6.46
C THR A 350 -17.05 13.15 5.85
N ARG A 351 -16.98 14.22 6.67
CA ARG A 351 -17.10 15.60 6.19
C ARG A 351 -16.06 15.97 5.15
N LEU A 352 -14.80 15.51 5.32
CA LEU A 352 -13.73 15.77 4.36
C LEU A 352 -14.00 15.10 3.01
N VAL A 353 -14.53 13.88 2.98
CA VAL A 353 -14.93 13.19 1.73
C VAL A 353 -16.03 13.99 1.03
N GLU A 354 -17.11 14.31 1.76
CA GLU A 354 -18.24 15.09 1.25
C GLU A 354 -17.80 16.45 0.71
N TYR A 355 -16.91 17.13 1.43
CA TYR A 355 -16.35 18.42 1.02
C TYR A 355 -15.59 18.33 -0.29
N VAL A 356 -14.63 17.40 -0.39
CA VAL A 356 -13.82 17.22 -1.61
C VAL A 356 -14.70 16.87 -2.80
N HIS A 357 -15.66 15.95 -2.64
CA HIS A 357 -16.60 15.59 -3.71
C HIS A 357 -17.41 16.81 -4.16
N THR A 358 -17.92 17.61 -3.22
CA THR A 358 -18.73 18.81 -3.54
C THR A 358 -17.92 19.88 -4.26
N GLN A 359 -16.70 20.17 -3.78
CA GLN A 359 -15.84 21.19 -4.39
C GLN A 359 -15.32 20.82 -5.78
N THR A 360 -15.25 19.51 -6.09
CA THR A 360 -14.67 19.04 -7.35
C THR A 360 -15.69 18.43 -8.31
N ALA A 361 -16.98 18.47 -7.98
CA ALA A 361 -18.08 17.99 -8.86
C ALA A 361 -18.09 18.73 -10.20
N LYS A 362 -18.26 17.97 -11.31
CA LYS A 362 -18.29 18.48 -12.68
C LYS A 362 -19.65 18.27 -13.34
#